data_097348833df94940723d18a8b43175d7
#
_entry.id   097348833df94940723d18a8b43175d7
#
_cell.length_a   1.000
_cell.length_b   1.000
_cell.length_c   1.000
_cell.angle_alpha   90.00
_cell.angle_beta   90.00
_cell.angle_gamma   90.00
#
_symmetry.space_group_name_H-M   'P 1'
#
loop_
_entity.id
_entity.type
_entity.pdbx_description
1 polymer ?
#
loop_
_entity_poly.entity_id
_entity_poly.type
_entity_poly.pdbx_seq_one_letter_code
_entity_poly.pdbx_strand_id
1 'polypeptide(L)'
;VQLCDIMLRDSAHIQMFEAEWRNRKAKRSNGTLKEFIPLYDAKAVYEVMKQFVGLEYEKIVKIDDNVSIRLRDVGHLLGSASMEVWASEDTPEGRVERKLVFSGDIGNVHKPITKDPATVADADYVVMESTYGNRSHNGTPDYVAELVKVFKRTFDRGGNVVIPSFAVGRTQELLYHIRKIKADGLMDRDFDVYVDSPLAIEATEVFSKNVEQCFDEDAIELVRQGINPLSFPGLKYAIS
;
A
#
# COMPACT_ATOMS: atom_id res chain seq x y z
N VAL A 1 2.61 -10.53 -3.34
CA VAL A 1 3.97 -11.06 -3.09
C VAL A 1 5.04 -10.02 -3.41
N GLN A 2 5.08 -9.44 -4.63
CA GLN A 2 6.12 -8.48 -5.04
C GLN A 2 6.22 -7.27 -4.10
N LEU A 3 5.09 -6.66 -3.73
CA LEU A 3 5.08 -5.52 -2.82
C LEU A 3 5.52 -5.91 -1.40
N CYS A 4 5.16 -7.12 -0.94
CA CYS A 4 5.64 -7.65 0.35
C CYS A 4 7.16 -7.77 0.38
N ASP A 5 7.78 -8.25 -0.70
CA ASP A 5 9.24 -8.33 -0.79
C ASP A 5 9.91 -6.96 -0.61
N ILE A 6 9.44 -5.95 -1.35
CA ILE A 6 9.94 -4.58 -1.25
C ILE A 6 9.78 -4.04 0.18
N MET A 7 8.58 -4.16 0.75
CA MET A 7 8.27 -3.60 2.08
C MET A 7 9.04 -4.32 3.20
N LEU A 8 9.16 -5.64 3.13
CA LEU A 8 9.88 -6.41 4.14
C LEU A 8 11.38 -6.13 4.12
N ARG A 9 11.98 -5.99 2.92
CA ARG A 9 13.40 -5.60 2.77
C ARG A 9 13.66 -4.21 3.35
N ASP A 10 12.80 -3.25 3.07
CA ASP A 10 12.90 -1.90 3.61
C ASP A 10 12.76 -1.89 5.13
N SER A 11 11.75 -2.57 5.67
CA SER A 11 11.56 -2.70 7.11
C SER A 11 12.75 -3.37 7.81
N ALA A 12 13.34 -4.42 7.22
CA ALA A 12 14.55 -5.04 7.76
C ALA A 12 15.72 -4.05 7.78
N HIS A 13 15.91 -3.28 6.70
CA HIS A 13 16.95 -2.27 6.63
C HIS A 13 16.80 -1.20 7.73
N ILE A 14 15.60 -0.67 7.90
CA ILE A 14 15.28 0.32 8.95
C ILE A 14 15.57 -0.24 10.34
N GLN A 15 15.10 -1.45 10.64
CA GLN A 15 15.31 -2.08 11.95
C GLN A 15 16.78 -2.35 12.24
N MET A 16 17.56 -2.80 11.26
CA MET A 16 19.00 -2.99 11.38
C MET A 16 19.71 -1.67 11.65
N PHE A 17 19.38 -0.62 10.89
CA PHE A 17 19.94 0.72 11.10
C PHE A 17 19.61 1.28 12.49
N GLU A 18 18.37 1.15 12.96
CA GLU A 18 17.96 1.56 14.30
C GLU A 18 18.71 0.77 15.40
N ALA A 19 18.87 -0.54 15.22
CA ALA A 19 19.60 -1.39 16.16
C ALA A 19 21.06 -0.93 16.27
N GLU A 20 21.73 -0.72 15.16
CA GLU A 20 23.09 -0.21 15.13
C GLU A 20 23.23 1.18 15.78
N TRP A 21 22.29 2.08 15.49
CA TRP A 21 22.29 3.43 16.06
C TRP A 21 22.11 3.37 17.59
N ARG A 22 21.14 2.59 18.09
CA ARG A 22 20.91 2.39 19.52
C ARG A 22 22.12 1.78 20.22
N ASN A 23 22.73 0.77 19.62
CA ASN A 23 23.91 0.11 20.16
C ASN A 23 25.14 1.04 20.21
N ARG A 24 25.34 1.85 19.15
CA ARG A 24 26.39 2.89 19.16
C ARG A 24 26.16 3.94 20.24
N LYS A 25 24.91 4.38 20.43
CA LYS A 25 24.55 5.35 21.49
C LYS A 25 24.77 4.76 22.88
N ALA A 26 24.39 3.50 23.09
CA ALA A 26 24.59 2.78 24.36
C ALA A 26 26.07 2.65 24.74
N LYS A 27 26.93 2.28 23.79
CA LYS A 27 28.38 2.18 24.00
C LYS A 27 29.02 3.54 24.41
N ARG A 28 28.52 4.67 23.89
CA ARG A 28 29.01 6.00 24.24
C ARG A 28 28.58 6.49 25.63
N SER A 29 27.50 5.96 26.17
CA SER A 29 26.94 6.39 27.47
C SER A 29 27.51 5.62 28.69
N ASN A 30 28.57 4.81 28.54
CA ASN A 30 29.14 3.94 29.56
C ASN A 30 28.11 3.04 30.28
N GLY A 31 26.97 2.79 29.65
CA GLY A 31 25.88 1.97 30.18
C GLY A 31 26.10 0.49 29.87
N THR A 32 25.83 -0.36 30.81
CA THR A 32 25.66 -1.82 30.67
C THR A 32 24.29 -2.12 30.05
N LEU A 33 23.98 -1.48 28.89
CA LEU A 33 22.70 -1.70 28.23
C LEU A 33 22.78 -3.00 27.43
N LYS A 34 21.71 -3.79 27.54
CA LYS A 34 21.52 -5.00 26.73
C LYS A 34 21.58 -4.63 25.26
N GLU A 35 22.29 -5.41 24.46
CA GLU A 35 22.38 -5.22 23.02
C GLU A 35 20.97 -5.25 22.40
N PHE A 36 20.68 -4.23 21.58
CA PHE A 36 19.44 -4.17 20.83
C PHE A 36 19.58 -4.99 19.55
N ILE A 37 18.72 -5.98 19.39
CA ILE A 37 18.70 -6.89 18.25
C ILE A 37 17.43 -6.56 17.44
N PRO A 38 17.51 -6.41 16.10
CA PRO A 38 16.33 -6.21 15.27
C PRO A 38 15.42 -7.44 15.34
N LEU A 39 14.12 -7.26 15.08
CA LEU A 39 13.15 -8.38 15.07
C LEU A 39 13.49 -9.38 13.97
N TYR A 40 13.94 -8.90 12.82
CA TYR A 40 14.43 -9.68 11.70
C TYR A 40 15.40 -8.85 10.85
N ASP A 41 16.21 -9.54 10.09
CA ASP A 41 17.21 -8.98 9.18
C ASP A 41 16.91 -9.31 7.71
N ALA A 42 17.75 -8.81 6.79
CA ALA A 42 17.60 -9.07 5.37
C ALA A 42 17.67 -10.58 5.00
N LYS A 43 18.41 -11.39 5.77
CA LYS A 43 18.49 -12.83 5.55
C LYS A 43 17.17 -13.51 5.90
N ALA A 44 16.53 -13.11 7.00
CA ALA A 44 15.21 -13.62 7.38
C ALA A 44 14.16 -13.28 6.30
N VAL A 45 14.19 -12.07 5.74
CA VAL A 45 13.32 -11.69 4.62
C VAL A 45 13.55 -12.60 3.42
N TYR A 46 14.79 -12.79 3.01
CA TYR A 46 15.12 -13.67 1.88
C TYR A 46 14.59 -15.10 2.07
N GLU A 47 14.71 -15.65 3.27
CA GLU A 47 14.24 -17.01 3.55
C GLU A 47 12.70 -17.09 3.61
N VAL A 48 12.02 -16.10 4.20
CA VAL A 48 10.56 -16.11 4.25
C VAL A 48 9.93 -15.91 2.89
N MET A 49 10.53 -15.06 2.01
CA MET A 49 9.99 -14.83 0.66
C MET A 49 9.95 -16.10 -0.21
N LYS A 50 10.80 -17.09 0.06
CA LYS A 50 10.74 -18.41 -0.62
C LYS A 50 9.47 -19.20 -0.27
N GLN A 51 8.82 -18.88 0.83
CA GLN A 51 7.62 -19.56 1.33
C GLN A 51 6.34 -18.85 0.92
N PHE A 52 6.43 -17.67 0.29
CA PHE A 52 5.27 -16.91 -0.14
C PHE A 52 4.58 -17.57 -1.33
N VAL A 53 3.30 -17.84 -1.19
CA VAL A 53 2.42 -18.30 -2.26
C VAL A 53 1.41 -17.22 -2.57
N GLY A 54 1.39 -16.72 -3.81
CA GLY A 54 0.41 -15.74 -4.25
C GLY A 54 -0.96 -16.38 -4.45
N LEU A 55 -2.01 -15.73 -3.95
CA LEU A 55 -3.39 -16.14 -4.17
C LEU A 55 -4.12 -15.07 -4.98
N GLU A 56 -5.05 -15.50 -5.81
CA GLU A 56 -5.94 -14.59 -6.52
C GLU A 56 -7.14 -14.22 -5.66
N TYR A 57 -7.64 -13.00 -5.83
CA TYR A 57 -8.88 -12.57 -5.20
C TYR A 57 -10.07 -13.43 -5.65
N GLU A 58 -11.09 -13.47 -4.80
CA GLU A 58 -12.37 -14.14 -5.02
C GLU A 58 -12.30 -15.66 -5.17
N LYS A 59 -11.12 -16.28 -5.19
CA LYS A 59 -10.96 -17.73 -5.27
C LYS A 59 -10.90 -18.35 -3.88
N ILE A 60 -11.72 -19.38 -3.65
CA ILE A 60 -11.62 -20.21 -2.45
C ILE A 60 -10.44 -21.16 -2.61
N VAL A 61 -9.53 -21.11 -1.66
CA VAL A 61 -8.35 -21.97 -1.60
C VAL A 61 -8.44 -22.86 -0.37
N LYS A 62 -8.41 -24.16 -0.58
CA LYS A 62 -8.35 -25.14 0.50
C LYS A 62 -6.93 -25.18 1.06
N ILE A 63 -6.77 -24.90 2.34
CA ILE A 63 -5.49 -24.96 3.05
C ILE A 63 -5.24 -26.38 3.57
N ASP A 64 -6.26 -26.97 4.19
CA ASP A 64 -6.29 -28.38 4.61
C ASP A 64 -7.74 -28.91 4.61
N ASP A 65 -7.98 -30.06 5.24
CA ASP A 65 -9.31 -30.67 5.26
C ASP A 65 -10.33 -29.90 6.10
N ASN A 66 -9.87 -29.01 6.97
CA ASN A 66 -10.69 -28.27 7.91
C ASN A 66 -10.71 -26.77 7.63
N VAL A 67 -9.78 -26.26 6.83
CA VAL A 67 -9.63 -24.83 6.61
C VAL A 67 -9.61 -24.48 5.13
N SER A 68 -10.47 -23.55 4.76
CA SER A 68 -10.45 -22.90 3.44
C SER A 68 -10.43 -21.39 3.61
N ILE A 69 -9.83 -20.67 2.68
CA ILE A 69 -9.76 -19.22 2.72
C ILE A 69 -10.17 -18.59 1.38
N ARG A 70 -10.60 -17.34 1.44
CA ARG A 70 -10.77 -16.46 0.27
C ARG A 70 -10.28 -15.07 0.61
N LEU A 71 -9.57 -14.46 -0.34
CA LEU A 71 -9.13 -13.07 -0.24
C LEU A 71 -10.08 -12.17 -1.04
N ARG A 72 -10.48 -11.04 -0.46
CA ARG A 72 -11.31 -10.03 -1.10
C ARG A 72 -10.60 -8.70 -1.11
N ASP A 73 -10.54 -8.04 -2.26
CA ASP A 73 -9.88 -6.74 -2.37
C ASP A 73 -10.60 -5.71 -1.48
N VAL A 74 -9.84 -5.01 -0.65
CA VAL A 74 -10.36 -3.96 0.22
C VAL A 74 -9.84 -2.56 -0.14
N GLY A 75 -9.20 -2.40 -1.29
CA GLY A 75 -8.84 -1.11 -1.88
C GLY A 75 -7.91 -0.23 -1.05
N HIS A 76 -7.30 -0.75 0.01
CA HIS A 76 -6.41 0.04 0.86
C HIS A 76 -5.08 0.32 0.17
N LEU A 77 -4.40 -0.72 -0.24
CA LEU A 77 -3.16 -0.71 -1.04
C LEU A 77 -3.24 -1.80 -2.11
N LEU A 78 -2.31 -1.76 -3.05
CA LEU A 78 -2.17 -2.83 -4.05
C LEU A 78 -1.95 -4.18 -3.35
N GLY A 79 -2.85 -5.12 -3.56
CA GLY A 79 -2.78 -6.45 -2.96
C GLY A 79 -3.31 -6.56 -1.53
N SER A 80 -3.91 -5.49 -0.97
CA SER A 80 -4.58 -5.56 0.33
C SER A 80 -5.86 -6.41 0.26
N ALA A 81 -6.16 -7.14 1.32
CA ALA A 81 -7.30 -8.04 1.33
C ALA A 81 -7.97 -8.16 2.70
N SER A 82 -9.30 -8.27 2.70
CA SER A 82 -9.99 -9.01 3.75
C SER A 82 -9.82 -10.49 3.52
N MET A 83 -9.69 -11.25 4.59
CA MET A 83 -9.59 -12.69 4.53
C MET A 83 -10.83 -13.33 5.15
N GLU A 84 -11.57 -14.08 4.35
CA GLU A 84 -12.61 -14.98 4.82
C GLU A 84 -11.97 -16.34 5.08
N VAL A 85 -12.27 -16.92 6.24
CA VAL A 85 -11.76 -18.23 6.67
C VAL A 85 -12.95 -19.10 7.04
N TRP A 86 -13.12 -20.22 6.36
CA TRP A 86 -14.04 -21.28 6.77
C TRP A 86 -13.25 -22.32 7.55
N ALA A 87 -13.60 -22.48 8.81
CA ALA A 87 -12.98 -23.44 9.71
C ALA A 87 -14.02 -24.48 10.13
N SER A 88 -13.71 -25.75 9.93
CA SER A 88 -14.59 -26.87 10.29
C SER A 88 -13.95 -27.70 11.39
N GLU A 89 -14.78 -28.21 12.29
CA GLU A 89 -14.38 -29.19 13.31
C GLU A 89 -15.43 -30.30 13.44
N ASP A 90 -14.98 -31.47 13.81
CA ASP A 90 -15.89 -32.58 14.13
C ASP A 90 -16.25 -32.51 15.62
N THR A 91 -17.56 -32.37 15.88
CA THR A 91 -18.13 -32.37 17.25
C THR A 91 -18.92 -33.64 17.50
N PRO A 92 -19.29 -33.97 18.75
CA PRO A 92 -20.18 -35.11 19.03
C PRO A 92 -21.52 -35.02 18.31
N GLU A 93 -22.00 -33.84 18.02
CA GLU A 93 -23.27 -33.55 17.33
C GLU A 93 -23.14 -33.54 15.79
N GLY A 94 -21.92 -33.69 15.26
CA GLY A 94 -21.60 -33.65 13.82
C GLY A 94 -20.56 -32.61 13.45
N ARG A 95 -20.27 -32.52 12.15
CA ARG A 95 -19.30 -31.53 11.64
C ARG A 95 -19.93 -30.15 11.66
N VAL A 96 -19.23 -29.20 12.29
CA VAL A 96 -19.62 -27.79 12.38
C VAL A 96 -18.63 -26.94 11.60
N GLU A 97 -19.12 -26.04 10.76
CA GLU A 97 -18.31 -25.03 10.06
C GLU A 97 -18.63 -23.65 10.59
N ARG A 98 -17.61 -22.83 10.75
CA ARG A 98 -17.70 -21.41 11.13
C ARG A 98 -16.96 -20.55 10.12
N LYS A 99 -17.58 -19.42 9.79
CA LYS A 99 -16.98 -18.42 8.92
C LYS A 99 -16.45 -17.25 9.75
N LEU A 100 -15.12 -17.05 9.69
CA LEU A 100 -14.45 -15.92 10.29
C LEU A 100 -14.03 -14.93 9.20
N VAL A 101 -14.08 -13.64 9.51
CA VAL A 101 -13.64 -12.57 8.61
C VAL A 101 -12.60 -11.71 9.33
N PHE A 102 -11.45 -11.57 8.70
CA PHE A 102 -10.40 -10.62 9.11
C PHE A 102 -10.37 -9.48 8.11
N SER A 103 -10.67 -8.26 8.54
CA SER A 103 -10.82 -7.13 7.62
C SER A 103 -9.53 -6.73 6.92
N GLY A 104 -8.37 -6.92 7.56
CA GLY A 104 -7.18 -6.17 7.19
C GLY A 104 -7.43 -4.66 7.34
N ASP A 105 -6.58 -3.85 6.74
CA ASP A 105 -6.77 -2.40 6.65
C ASP A 105 -7.69 -2.08 5.47
N ILE A 106 -8.82 -1.44 5.74
CA ILE A 106 -9.86 -1.16 4.74
C ILE A 106 -9.61 0.18 4.06
N GLY A 107 -9.65 0.21 2.74
CA GLY A 107 -9.54 1.42 1.95
C GLY A 107 -10.80 2.28 1.98
N ASN A 108 -10.65 3.54 1.56
CA ASN A 108 -11.81 4.40 1.31
C ASN A 108 -12.41 4.12 -0.06
N VAL A 109 -13.70 4.38 -0.21
CA VAL A 109 -14.38 4.37 -1.51
C VAL A 109 -13.94 5.56 -2.38
N HIS A 110 -14.01 5.38 -3.70
CA HIS A 110 -13.68 6.41 -4.69
C HIS A 110 -12.24 6.93 -4.59
N LYS A 111 -11.32 6.09 -4.16
CA LYS A 111 -9.89 6.38 -4.26
C LYS A 111 -9.44 6.16 -5.71
N PRO A 112 -8.53 6.99 -6.23
CA PRO A 112 -7.94 6.72 -7.54
C PRO A 112 -7.05 5.48 -7.48
N ILE A 113 -6.95 4.79 -8.60
CA ILE A 113 -6.06 3.65 -8.87
C ILE A 113 -6.57 2.33 -8.28
N THR A 114 -6.95 2.28 -7.00
CA THR A 114 -7.39 1.05 -6.35
C THR A 114 -8.91 0.90 -6.39
N LYS A 115 -9.38 -0.34 -6.49
CA LYS A 115 -10.82 -0.65 -6.46
C LYS A 115 -11.45 -0.25 -5.13
N ASP A 116 -12.76 -0.03 -5.14
CA ASP A 116 -13.51 0.14 -3.90
C ASP A 116 -13.49 -1.13 -3.05
N PRO A 117 -13.53 -1.01 -1.72
CA PRO A 117 -13.56 -2.17 -0.83
C PRO A 117 -14.70 -3.13 -1.12
N ALA A 118 -14.39 -4.40 -1.33
CA ALA A 118 -15.40 -5.45 -1.44
C ALA A 118 -16.07 -5.68 -0.08
N THR A 119 -17.39 -5.84 -0.09
CA THR A 119 -18.18 -6.16 1.11
C THR A 119 -18.26 -7.66 1.35
N VAL A 120 -18.26 -8.08 2.60
CA VAL A 120 -18.53 -9.45 3.02
C VAL A 120 -19.90 -9.49 3.69
N ALA A 121 -20.81 -10.34 3.16
CA ALA A 121 -22.21 -10.36 3.61
C ALA A 121 -22.40 -11.15 4.90
N ASP A 122 -21.79 -12.33 5.01
CA ASP A 122 -22.07 -13.28 6.08
C ASP A 122 -20.79 -13.65 6.83
N ALA A 123 -20.85 -13.67 8.16
CA ALA A 123 -19.78 -14.16 9.02
C ALA A 123 -20.33 -14.55 10.39
N ASP A 124 -19.80 -15.62 10.99
CA ASP A 124 -20.05 -15.96 12.38
C ASP A 124 -19.21 -15.05 13.30
N TYR A 125 -18.00 -14.73 12.89
CA TYR A 125 -17.07 -13.87 13.65
C TYR A 125 -16.37 -12.87 12.74
N VAL A 126 -16.23 -11.62 13.22
CA VAL A 126 -15.54 -10.56 12.52
C VAL A 126 -14.44 -9.97 13.41
N VAL A 127 -13.22 -9.93 12.89
CA VAL A 127 -12.08 -9.23 13.45
C VAL A 127 -11.74 -8.10 12.52
N MET A 128 -11.92 -6.84 12.96
CA MET A 128 -11.76 -5.70 12.08
C MET A 128 -10.91 -4.60 12.71
N GLU A 129 -10.25 -3.82 11.85
CA GLU A 129 -9.54 -2.62 12.25
C GLU A 129 -10.47 -1.60 12.90
N SER A 130 -9.89 -0.67 13.67
CA SER A 130 -10.61 0.47 14.25
C SER A 130 -9.78 1.75 14.30
N THR A 131 -8.88 1.92 13.34
CA THR A 131 -7.92 3.04 13.28
C THR A 131 -8.61 4.40 13.39
N TYR A 132 -9.73 4.57 12.72
CA TYR A 132 -10.56 5.77 12.78
C TYR A 132 -11.94 5.52 13.41
N GLY A 133 -12.07 4.49 14.26
CA GLY A 133 -13.34 4.07 14.84
C GLY A 133 -14.04 5.13 15.73
N ASN A 134 -13.32 6.15 16.16
CA ASN A 134 -13.83 7.24 17.00
C ASN A 134 -14.03 8.58 16.27
N ARG A 135 -13.85 8.64 14.95
CA ARG A 135 -13.98 9.88 14.18
C ARG A 135 -14.36 9.62 12.73
N SER A 136 -15.00 10.60 12.11
CA SER A 136 -15.32 10.62 10.69
C SER A 136 -14.41 11.59 9.95
N HIS A 137 -14.10 11.30 8.69
CA HIS A 137 -13.48 12.26 7.79
C HIS A 137 -14.53 13.25 7.27
N ASN A 138 -14.20 14.55 7.25
CA ASN A 138 -15.08 15.60 6.74
C ASN A 138 -15.01 15.61 5.19
N GLY A 139 -15.75 14.73 4.54
CA GLY A 139 -15.83 14.67 3.08
C GLY A 139 -14.51 14.29 2.39
N THR A 140 -14.57 14.13 1.08
CA THR A 140 -13.36 13.92 0.24
C THR A 140 -13.01 15.25 -0.40
N PRO A 141 -11.85 15.87 -0.08
CA PRO A 141 -11.40 17.08 -0.76
C PRO A 141 -11.20 16.85 -2.25
N ASP A 142 -11.40 17.88 -3.05
CA ASP A 142 -10.90 17.89 -4.42
C ASP A 142 -9.38 18.05 -4.39
N TYR A 143 -8.67 16.91 -4.35
CA TYR A 143 -7.21 16.88 -4.28
C TYR A 143 -6.53 17.57 -5.47
N VAL A 144 -7.13 17.48 -6.67
CA VAL A 144 -6.61 18.14 -7.87
C VAL A 144 -6.67 19.66 -7.71
N ALA A 145 -7.83 20.19 -7.32
CA ALA A 145 -8.00 21.64 -7.12
C ALA A 145 -7.09 22.18 -6.00
N GLU A 146 -6.94 21.44 -4.90
CA GLU A 146 -6.07 21.85 -3.79
C GLU A 146 -4.59 21.80 -4.18
N LEU A 147 -4.13 20.78 -4.90
CA LEU A 147 -2.76 20.72 -5.42
C LEU A 147 -2.47 21.87 -6.39
N VAL A 148 -3.38 22.18 -7.31
CA VAL A 148 -3.24 23.30 -8.25
C VAL A 148 -3.08 24.63 -7.51
N LYS A 149 -3.88 24.88 -6.45
CA LYS A 149 -3.74 26.09 -5.62
C LYS A 149 -2.35 26.19 -4.97
N VAL A 150 -1.87 25.07 -4.41
CA VAL A 150 -0.55 25.02 -3.77
C VAL A 150 0.55 25.25 -4.80
N PHE A 151 0.47 24.59 -5.96
CA PHE A 151 1.46 24.70 -7.03
C PHE A 151 1.51 26.13 -7.57
N LYS A 152 0.40 26.73 -7.96
CA LYS A 152 0.33 28.13 -8.46
C LYS A 152 0.96 29.07 -7.42
N ARG A 153 0.46 29.07 -6.18
CA ARG A 153 0.98 29.95 -5.12
C ARG A 153 2.48 29.80 -4.89
N THR A 154 3.01 28.58 -5.01
CA THR A 154 4.44 28.33 -4.72
C THR A 154 5.31 28.68 -5.91
N PHE A 155 4.91 28.28 -7.10
CA PHE A 155 5.67 28.55 -8.33
C PHE A 155 5.69 30.03 -8.70
N ASP A 156 4.62 30.79 -8.44
CA ASP A 156 4.57 32.24 -8.67
C ASP A 156 5.62 33.01 -7.84
N ARG A 157 6.05 32.42 -6.74
CA ARG A 157 7.13 32.95 -5.90
C ARG A 157 8.51 32.38 -6.22
N GLY A 158 8.62 31.57 -7.28
CA GLY A 158 9.87 30.88 -7.65
C GLY A 158 10.28 29.76 -6.71
N GLY A 159 9.36 29.23 -5.88
CA GLY A 159 9.63 28.18 -4.91
C GLY A 159 9.41 26.77 -5.48
N ASN A 160 9.85 25.76 -4.72
CA ASN A 160 9.60 24.36 -4.96
C ASN A 160 8.57 23.81 -3.98
N VAL A 161 7.78 22.81 -4.40
CA VAL A 161 6.87 22.09 -3.52
C VAL A 161 7.51 20.76 -3.13
N VAL A 162 7.60 20.52 -1.82
CA VAL A 162 8.07 19.24 -1.25
C VAL A 162 6.88 18.57 -0.60
N ILE A 163 6.58 17.33 -1.02
CA ILE A 163 5.45 16.55 -0.54
C ILE A 163 5.97 15.29 0.14
N PRO A 164 6.04 15.23 1.48
CA PRO A 164 6.35 14.00 2.18
C PRO A 164 5.21 13.00 1.99
N SER A 165 5.53 11.79 1.54
CA SER A 165 4.56 10.72 1.32
C SER A 165 5.17 9.35 1.58
N PHE A 166 4.33 8.39 1.95
CA PHE A 166 4.75 7.00 1.98
C PHE A 166 5.09 6.50 0.57
N ALA A 167 6.10 5.67 0.48
CA ALA A 167 6.59 5.12 -0.78
C ALA A 167 5.54 4.26 -1.50
N VAL A 168 4.65 3.62 -0.73
CA VAL A 168 3.59 2.75 -1.23
C VAL A 168 2.22 3.42 -0.99
N GLY A 169 1.37 3.44 -2.01
CA GLY A 169 0.02 3.98 -2.00
C GLY A 169 -0.01 5.49 -2.24
N ARG A 170 0.36 6.30 -1.25
CA ARG A 170 0.24 7.77 -1.33
C ARG A 170 1.08 8.40 -2.46
N THR A 171 2.28 7.89 -2.70
CA THR A 171 3.10 8.39 -3.83
C THR A 171 2.41 8.12 -5.15
N GLN A 172 1.85 6.94 -5.36
CA GLN A 172 1.16 6.59 -6.60
C GLN A 172 -0.12 7.41 -6.79
N GLU A 173 -0.90 7.64 -5.73
CA GLU A 173 -2.06 8.55 -5.77
C GLU A 173 -1.66 9.98 -6.18
N LEU A 174 -0.57 10.51 -5.63
CA LEU A 174 -0.04 11.82 -6.01
C LEU A 174 0.38 11.87 -7.48
N LEU A 175 1.09 10.84 -7.97
CA LEU A 175 1.48 10.76 -9.38
C LEU A 175 0.25 10.75 -10.30
N TYR A 176 -0.80 10.02 -9.94
CA TYR A 176 -2.06 10.00 -10.68
C TYR A 176 -2.70 11.40 -10.74
N HIS A 177 -2.82 12.10 -9.61
CA HIS A 177 -3.38 13.44 -9.56
C HIS A 177 -2.52 14.46 -10.33
N ILE A 178 -1.20 14.38 -10.22
CA ILE A 178 -0.31 15.30 -10.95
C ILE A 178 -0.37 15.03 -12.47
N ARG A 179 -0.44 13.75 -12.89
CA ARG A 179 -0.68 13.40 -14.29
C ARG A 179 -1.97 14.06 -14.78
N LYS A 180 -3.05 13.97 -14.02
CA LYS A 180 -4.34 14.60 -14.36
C LYS A 180 -4.20 16.12 -14.48
N ILE A 181 -3.53 16.79 -13.54
CA ILE A 181 -3.27 18.23 -13.57
C ILE A 181 -2.55 18.63 -14.87
N LYS A 182 -1.54 17.85 -15.29
CA LYS A 182 -0.79 18.12 -16.53
C LYS A 182 -1.61 17.81 -17.77
N ALA A 183 -2.32 16.69 -17.82
CA ALA A 183 -3.12 16.27 -18.95
C ALA A 183 -4.29 17.24 -19.22
N ASP A 184 -4.92 17.74 -18.18
CA ASP A 184 -6.05 18.68 -18.25
C ASP A 184 -5.57 20.16 -18.42
N GLY A 185 -4.26 20.41 -18.46
CA GLY A 185 -3.70 21.75 -18.65
C GLY A 185 -4.06 22.74 -17.52
N LEU A 186 -4.20 22.28 -16.30
CA LEU A 186 -4.64 23.10 -15.16
C LEU A 186 -3.58 24.07 -14.61
N MET A 187 -2.37 24.01 -15.18
CA MET A 187 -1.27 24.91 -14.85
C MET A 187 -0.86 25.74 -16.06
N ASP A 188 -0.58 27.03 -15.83
CA ASP A 188 -0.18 27.99 -16.88
C ASP A 188 1.24 27.78 -17.40
N ARG A 189 2.01 26.91 -16.74
CA ARG A 189 3.40 26.54 -17.08
C ARG A 189 3.63 25.06 -16.84
N ASP A 190 4.56 24.48 -17.57
CA ASP A 190 5.05 23.13 -17.29
C ASP A 190 6.02 23.12 -16.10
N PHE A 191 6.14 21.96 -15.45
CA PHE A 191 7.02 21.75 -14.31
C PHE A 191 7.49 20.28 -14.23
N ASP A 192 8.67 20.10 -13.68
CA ASP A 192 9.22 18.77 -13.40
C ASP A 192 8.75 18.24 -12.05
N VAL A 193 8.64 16.92 -11.96
CA VAL A 193 8.32 16.19 -10.73
C VAL A 193 9.42 15.16 -10.47
N TYR A 194 9.96 15.17 -9.27
CA TYR A 194 11.01 14.24 -8.86
C TYR A 194 10.49 13.29 -7.79
N VAL A 195 10.62 12.00 -8.02
CA VAL A 195 10.44 10.97 -6.99
C VAL A 195 11.82 10.62 -6.43
N ASP A 196 12.10 11.09 -5.21
CA ASP A 196 13.38 10.88 -4.52
C ASP A 196 13.21 9.79 -3.44
N SER A 197 12.96 8.56 -3.90
CA SER A 197 12.85 7.37 -3.05
C SER A 197 12.98 6.12 -3.92
N PRO A 198 14.07 5.34 -3.77
CA PRO A 198 14.22 4.06 -4.48
C PRO A 198 13.04 3.11 -4.22
N LEU A 199 12.57 3.04 -2.97
CA LEU A 199 11.42 2.22 -2.60
C LEU A 199 10.13 2.64 -3.34
N ALA A 200 9.88 3.95 -3.47
CA ALA A 200 8.72 4.45 -4.19
C ALA A 200 8.80 4.14 -5.69
N ILE A 201 10.00 4.16 -6.26
CA ILE A 201 10.25 3.79 -7.67
C ILE A 201 9.93 2.30 -7.87
N GLU A 202 10.51 1.41 -7.06
CA GLU A 202 10.24 -0.03 -7.12
C GLU A 202 8.74 -0.33 -6.92
N ALA A 203 8.11 0.30 -5.94
CA ALA A 203 6.66 0.15 -5.70
C ALA A 203 5.84 0.59 -6.92
N THR A 204 6.17 1.72 -7.55
CA THR A 204 5.45 2.23 -8.73
C THR A 204 5.58 1.28 -9.92
N GLU A 205 6.72 0.60 -10.08
CA GLU A 205 6.87 -0.45 -11.07
C GLU A 205 5.95 -1.65 -10.80
N VAL A 206 5.82 -2.06 -9.52
CA VAL A 206 4.89 -3.14 -9.14
C VAL A 206 3.46 -2.76 -9.44
N PHE A 207 3.04 -1.53 -9.13
CA PHE A 207 1.71 -1.02 -9.49
C PHE A 207 1.48 -1.12 -11.00
N SER A 208 2.42 -0.64 -11.81
CA SER A 208 2.32 -0.64 -13.27
C SER A 208 2.25 -2.05 -13.89
N LYS A 209 2.76 -3.08 -13.20
CA LYS A 209 2.71 -4.49 -13.66
C LYS A 209 1.43 -5.22 -13.27
N ASN A 210 0.61 -4.69 -12.35
CA ASN A 210 -0.56 -5.36 -11.80
C ASN A 210 -1.87 -4.59 -12.05
N VAL A 211 -1.96 -3.89 -13.17
CA VAL A 211 -3.09 -3.02 -13.54
C VAL A 211 -4.42 -3.78 -13.56
N GLU A 212 -4.51 -4.88 -14.30
CA GLU A 212 -5.76 -5.60 -14.55
C GLU A 212 -6.40 -6.14 -13.27
N GLN A 213 -5.59 -6.54 -12.30
CA GLN A 213 -6.08 -7.16 -11.08
C GLN A 213 -6.51 -6.15 -10.02
N CYS A 214 -5.83 -5.01 -9.96
CA CYS A 214 -5.87 -4.14 -8.78
C CYS A 214 -6.35 -2.71 -9.07
N PHE A 215 -6.35 -2.27 -10.34
CA PHE A 215 -6.75 -0.90 -10.66
C PHE A 215 -8.28 -0.78 -10.75
N ASP A 216 -8.77 0.43 -10.45
CA ASP A 216 -10.14 0.83 -10.71
C ASP A 216 -10.42 0.95 -12.22
N GLU A 217 -11.70 1.07 -12.60
CA GLU A 217 -12.09 1.11 -14.01
C GLU A 217 -11.55 2.35 -14.73
N ASP A 218 -11.45 3.49 -14.05
CA ASP A 218 -10.93 4.73 -14.62
C ASP A 218 -9.44 4.61 -14.98
N ALA A 219 -8.64 4.00 -14.11
CA ALA A 219 -7.23 3.77 -14.37
C ALA A 219 -7.02 2.68 -15.44
N ILE A 220 -7.85 1.64 -15.46
CA ILE A 220 -7.86 0.60 -16.52
C ILE A 220 -8.17 1.21 -17.87
N GLU A 221 -9.16 2.12 -17.97
CA GLU A 221 -9.52 2.77 -19.22
C GLU A 221 -8.37 3.63 -19.76
N LEU A 222 -7.62 4.31 -18.91
CA LEU A 222 -6.40 5.02 -19.32
C LEU A 222 -5.39 4.06 -19.96
N VAL A 223 -5.19 2.90 -19.34
CA VAL A 223 -4.24 1.89 -19.86
C VAL A 223 -4.72 1.32 -21.22
N ARG A 224 -6.03 1.08 -21.39
CA ARG A 224 -6.62 0.67 -22.69
C ARG A 224 -6.37 1.70 -23.79
N GLN A 225 -6.32 2.98 -23.41
CA GLN A 225 -5.98 4.08 -24.33
C GLN A 225 -4.47 4.24 -24.56
N GLY A 226 -3.62 3.36 -23.98
CA GLY A 226 -2.17 3.44 -24.08
C GLY A 226 -1.54 4.49 -23.16
N ILE A 227 -2.29 4.98 -22.17
CA ILE A 227 -1.83 5.99 -21.21
C ILE A 227 -1.43 5.29 -19.91
N ASN A 228 -0.19 5.50 -19.47
CA ASN A 228 0.22 5.05 -18.14
C ASN A 228 -0.34 6.00 -17.06
N PRO A 229 -1.19 5.52 -16.12
CA PRO A 229 -1.81 6.36 -15.09
C PRO A 229 -0.81 7.00 -14.14
N LEU A 230 0.39 6.43 -14.01
CA LEU A 230 1.42 6.83 -13.05
C LEU A 230 2.63 7.49 -13.71
N SER A 231 2.57 7.79 -15.02
CA SER A 231 3.66 8.40 -15.76
C SER A 231 3.17 9.58 -16.62
N PHE A 232 4.01 10.59 -16.76
CA PHE A 232 3.70 11.80 -17.54
C PHE A 232 4.98 12.54 -17.93
N PRO A 233 4.95 13.40 -18.93
CA PRO A 233 6.11 14.24 -19.29
C PRO A 233 6.60 15.08 -18.11
N GLY A 234 7.93 15.06 -17.87
CA GLY A 234 8.56 15.78 -16.75
C GLY A 234 8.60 14.99 -15.43
N LEU A 235 8.10 13.74 -15.37
CA LEU A 235 8.36 12.87 -14.23
C LEU A 235 9.80 12.34 -14.31
N LYS A 236 10.54 12.49 -13.23
CA LYS A 236 11.93 12.08 -13.10
C LYS A 236 12.14 11.29 -11.82
N TYR A 237 12.99 10.27 -11.87
CA TYR A 237 13.37 9.48 -10.72
C TYR A 237 14.78 9.86 -10.29
N ALA A 238 14.93 10.30 -9.04
CA ALA A 238 16.23 10.54 -8.44
C ALA A 238 16.79 9.20 -7.96
N ILE A 239 17.77 8.67 -8.68
CA ILE A 239 18.51 7.45 -8.31
C ILE A 239 19.84 7.96 -7.74
N SER A 240 19.97 7.98 -6.42
CA SER A 240 21.24 8.31 -5.72
C SER A 240 22.08 7.05 -5.53
#